data_45d8da0f829ace4af747a7387d39f536
#
_entry.id   45d8da0f829ace4af747a7387d39f536
#
_cell.length_a   1.000
_cell.length_b   1.000
_cell.length_c   1.000
_cell.angle_alpha   90.00
_cell.angle_beta   90.00
_cell.angle_gamma   90.00
#
_symmetry.space_group_name_H-M   'P 1'
#
loop_
_entity.id
_entity.type
_entity.pdbx_description
1 polymer ?
#
loop_
_entity_poly.entity_id
_entity_poly.type
_entity_poly.pdbx_seq_one_letter_code
_entity_poly.pdbx_strand_id
1 'polypeptide(L)'
;MIKNYLSHFLPVLLALDLIIPFLLAPFYKDYNHLTQVMSVLGNSKAPLHSIYNIWLVAFGVAILISTLQLYPTVAQVSSSISIMLFSVIVIYAVGGCILSGIFSVGETKSLETLSAKIHGYGSVIGFLLLTLAPLFVGLYFFKVSNGLLGILSLICFIFAIVFFALFVMADKPNYRGTIIAFEGLWQRLSLL
;
A
#
# COMPACT_ATOMS: atom_id res chain seq x y z
N MET A 1 -0.73 26.70 -15.15
CA MET A 1 -1.73 25.63 -14.93
C MET A 1 -1.10 24.30 -15.33
N ILE A 2 -0.53 23.57 -14.38
CA ILE A 2 -0.06 22.20 -14.64
C ILE A 2 -1.34 21.37 -14.77
N LYS A 3 -1.60 20.85 -15.99
CA LYS A 3 -2.76 19.98 -16.21
C LYS A 3 -2.62 18.75 -15.31
N ASN A 4 -3.69 18.39 -14.60
CA ASN A 4 -3.75 17.28 -13.62
C ASN A 4 -3.75 15.90 -14.29
N TYR A 5 -2.83 15.66 -15.24
CA TYR A 5 -2.83 14.42 -16.03
C TYR A 5 -2.57 13.18 -15.17
N LEU A 6 -1.61 13.25 -14.21
CA LEU A 6 -1.22 12.07 -13.47
C LEU A 6 -2.31 11.59 -12.49
N SER A 7 -3.08 12.52 -11.91
CA SER A 7 -4.21 12.16 -11.04
C SER A 7 -5.32 11.38 -11.77
N HIS A 8 -5.49 11.59 -13.08
CA HIS A 8 -6.45 10.83 -13.89
C HIS A 8 -5.98 9.37 -14.12
N PHE A 9 -4.66 9.12 -14.08
CA PHE A 9 -4.10 7.77 -14.21
C PHE A 9 -3.97 7.04 -12.88
N LEU A 10 -4.28 7.68 -11.76
CA LEU A 10 -4.16 7.07 -10.44
C LEU A 10 -4.87 5.70 -10.31
N PRO A 11 -6.12 5.50 -10.79
CA PRO A 11 -6.76 4.19 -10.75
C PRO A 11 -5.99 3.11 -11.53
N VAL A 12 -5.39 3.49 -12.67
CA VAL A 12 -4.57 2.57 -13.47
C VAL A 12 -3.28 2.22 -12.73
N LEU A 13 -2.63 3.20 -12.08
CA LEU A 13 -1.43 2.97 -11.29
C LEU A 13 -1.70 2.05 -10.10
N LEU A 14 -2.83 2.24 -9.40
CA LEU A 14 -3.25 1.36 -8.30
C LEU A 14 -3.53 -0.06 -8.79
N ALA A 15 -4.21 -0.22 -9.93
CA ALA A 15 -4.42 -1.53 -10.53
C ALA A 15 -3.10 -2.21 -10.92
N LEU A 16 -2.15 -1.46 -11.50
CA LEU A 16 -0.84 -1.98 -11.87
C LEU A 16 -0.03 -2.43 -10.64
N ASP A 17 -0.15 -1.75 -9.50
CA ASP A 17 0.53 -2.16 -8.27
C ASP A 17 0.10 -3.55 -7.78
N LEU A 18 -1.15 -3.92 -8.03
CA LEU A 18 -1.64 -5.27 -7.76
C LEU A 18 -1.30 -6.26 -8.87
N ILE A 19 -1.29 -5.84 -10.14
CA ILE A 19 -1.06 -6.71 -11.30
C ILE A 19 0.42 -7.08 -11.45
N ILE A 20 1.34 -6.14 -11.29
CA ILE A 20 2.78 -6.38 -11.48
C ILE A 20 3.33 -7.54 -10.65
N PRO A 21 3.00 -7.70 -9.36
CA PRO A 21 3.39 -8.89 -8.60
C PRO A 21 2.93 -10.21 -9.22
N PHE A 22 1.73 -10.26 -9.84
CA PHE A 22 1.27 -11.46 -10.54
C PHE A 22 2.07 -11.74 -11.81
N LEU A 23 2.49 -10.71 -12.53
CA LEU A 23 3.32 -10.84 -13.73
C LEU A 23 4.75 -11.28 -13.41
N LEU A 24 5.31 -10.87 -12.27
CA LEU A 24 6.67 -11.18 -11.86
C LEU A 24 6.78 -12.53 -11.14
N ALA A 25 5.74 -12.95 -10.44
CA ALA A 25 5.73 -14.19 -9.65
C ALA A 25 6.12 -15.46 -10.41
N PRO A 26 5.68 -15.70 -11.66
CA PRO A 26 6.06 -16.92 -12.40
C PRO A 26 7.57 -17.11 -12.61
N PHE A 27 8.34 -16.03 -12.53
CA PHE A 27 9.80 -16.06 -12.67
C PHE A 27 10.53 -16.37 -11.36
N TYR A 28 9.82 -16.40 -10.22
CA TYR A 28 10.40 -16.71 -8.92
C TYR A 28 9.88 -18.05 -8.41
N LYS A 29 10.71 -19.09 -8.56
CA LYS A 29 10.38 -20.45 -8.12
C LYS A 29 9.96 -20.45 -6.66
N ASP A 30 8.91 -21.21 -6.34
CA ASP A 30 8.35 -21.37 -4.99
C ASP A 30 7.70 -20.10 -4.40
N TYR A 31 7.55 -19.02 -5.17
CA TYR A 31 6.75 -17.87 -4.73
C TYR A 31 5.26 -18.21 -4.74
N ASN A 32 4.59 -17.91 -3.62
CA ASN A 32 3.17 -18.19 -3.45
C ASN A 32 2.42 -16.92 -3.02
N HIS A 33 1.48 -16.49 -3.86
CA HIS A 33 0.67 -15.29 -3.64
C HIS A 33 -0.18 -15.30 -2.37
N LEU A 34 -0.58 -16.48 -1.89
CA LEU A 34 -1.41 -16.60 -0.69
C LEU A 34 -0.59 -16.45 0.58
N THR A 35 0.60 -17.05 0.61
CA THR A 35 1.40 -17.16 1.83
C THR A 35 2.58 -16.21 1.91
N GLN A 36 2.91 -15.51 0.80
CA GLN A 36 4.06 -14.60 0.77
C GLN A 36 3.64 -13.19 0.38
N VAL A 37 4.22 -12.23 1.10
CA VAL A 37 4.03 -10.80 0.84
C VAL A 37 4.64 -10.38 -0.50
N MET A 38 4.10 -9.31 -1.10
CA MET A 38 4.58 -8.82 -2.38
C MET A 38 6.05 -8.39 -2.36
N SER A 39 6.53 -7.84 -1.24
CA SER A 39 7.91 -7.37 -1.10
C SER A 39 8.97 -8.48 -1.22
N VAL A 40 8.59 -9.75 -1.08
CA VAL A 40 9.48 -10.90 -1.35
C VAL A 40 9.97 -10.89 -2.80
N LEU A 41 9.17 -10.37 -3.75
CA LEU A 41 9.58 -10.18 -5.13
C LEU A 41 10.72 -9.15 -5.30
N GLY A 42 10.90 -8.27 -4.32
CA GLY A 42 12.00 -7.30 -4.28
C GLY A 42 13.27 -7.82 -3.59
N ASN A 43 13.26 -9.05 -3.07
CA ASN A 43 14.42 -9.67 -2.44
C ASN A 43 15.51 -9.95 -3.49
N SER A 44 16.79 -9.77 -3.11
CA SER A 44 17.94 -9.98 -4.02
C SER A 44 18.02 -11.36 -4.66
N LYS A 45 17.40 -12.39 -4.08
CA LYS A 45 17.28 -13.73 -4.66
C LYS A 45 16.19 -13.84 -5.73
N ALA A 46 15.22 -12.94 -5.76
CA ALA A 46 14.18 -12.97 -6.80
C ALA A 46 14.80 -12.54 -8.15
N PRO A 47 14.60 -13.32 -9.21
CA PRO A 47 15.25 -13.08 -10.51
C PRO A 47 14.97 -11.68 -11.10
N LEU A 48 13.78 -11.15 -10.85
CA LEU A 48 13.31 -9.85 -11.37
C LEU A 48 13.18 -8.79 -10.27
N HIS A 49 13.91 -8.94 -9.15
CA HIS A 49 13.83 -8.02 -8.00
C HIS A 49 14.06 -6.56 -8.37
N SER A 50 14.99 -6.28 -9.28
CA SER A 50 15.28 -4.91 -9.71
C SER A 50 14.07 -4.27 -10.41
N ILE A 51 13.34 -5.02 -11.23
CA ILE A 51 12.13 -4.53 -11.90
C ILE A 51 11.04 -4.20 -10.87
N TYR A 52 10.83 -5.10 -9.89
CA TYR A 52 9.87 -4.87 -8.82
C TYR A 52 10.24 -3.65 -7.97
N ASN A 53 11.50 -3.51 -7.58
CA ASN A 53 11.97 -2.41 -6.75
C ASN A 53 11.91 -1.06 -7.48
N ILE A 54 12.28 -1.02 -8.77
CA ILE A 54 12.11 0.17 -9.61
C ILE A 54 10.62 0.55 -9.72
N TRP A 55 9.76 -0.45 -9.91
CA TRP A 55 8.31 -0.21 -9.93
C TRP A 55 7.83 0.44 -8.63
N LEU A 56 8.19 -0.10 -7.45
CA LEU A 56 7.80 0.46 -6.16
C LEU A 56 8.22 1.94 -6.02
N VAL A 57 9.45 2.27 -6.39
CA VAL A 57 9.93 3.66 -6.35
C VAL A 57 9.13 4.54 -7.31
N ALA A 58 8.94 4.10 -8.55
CA ALA A 58 8.18 4.85 -9.55
C ALA A 58 6.72 5.06 -9.13
N PHE A 59 6.10 4.02 -8.59
CA PHE A 59 4.73 4.05 -8.06
C PHE A 59 4.62 5.04 -6.90
N GLY A 60 5.53 4.97 -5.92
CA GLY A 60 5.55 5.90 -4.78
C GLY A 60 5.72 7.36 -5.22
N VAL A 61 6.60 7.64 -6.18
CA VAL A 61 6.77 8.98 -6.76
C VAL A 61 5.48 9.44 -7.49
N ALA A 62 4.86 8.54 -8.26
CA ALA A 62 3.60 8.86 -8.95
C ALA A 62 2.46 9.18 -7.97
N ILE A 63 2.36 8.45 -6.84
CA ILE A 63 1.42 8.76 -5.76
C ILE A 63 1.70 10.15 -5.18
N LEU A 64 2.96 10.49 -4.87
CA LEU A 64 3.31 11.82 -4.33
C LEU A 64 2.89 12.94 -5.27
N ILE A 65 3.16 12.81 -6.57
CA ILE A 65 2.76 13.81 -7.57
C ILE A 65 1.23 13.91 -7.64
N SER A 66 0.51 12.77 -7.66
CA SER A 66 -0.96 12.75 -7.67
C SER A 66 -1.53 13.40 -6.41
N THR A 67 -0.92 13.17 -5.25
CA THR A 67 -1.28 13.77 -3.97
C THR A 67 -1.18 15.30 -4.04
N LEU A 68 -0.07 15.84 -4.56
CA LEU A 68 0.11 17.29 -4.73
C LEU A 68 -0.93 17.90 -5.68
N GLN A 69 -1.36 17.17 -6.71
CA GLN A 69 -2.37 17.63 -7.66
C GLN A 69 -3.78 17.62 -7.07
N LEU A 70 -4.12 16.64 -6.22
CA LEU A 70 -5.45 16.47 -5.65
C LEU A 70 -5.65 17.26 -4.35
N TYR A 71 -4.58 17.57 -3.63
CA TYR A 71 -4.63 18.27 -2.34
C TYR A 71 -5.49 19.55 -2.38
N PRO A 72 -5.32 20.49 -3.33
CA PRO A 72 -6.09 21.72 -3.35
C PRO A 72 -7.61 21.47 -3.48
N THR A 73 -8.00 20.46 -4.25
CA THR A 73 -9.42 20.11 -4.47
C THR A 73 -10.09 19.67 -3.18
N VAL A 74 -9.43 18.82 -2.39
CA VAL A 74 -9.96 18.36 -1.10
C VAL A 74 -9.90 19.49 -0.05
N ALA A 75 -8.84 20.30 -0.08
CA ALA A 75 -8.64 21.41 0.86
C ALA A 75 -9.72 22.50 0.72
N GLN A 76 -10.27 22.72 -0.47
CA GLN A 76 -11.41 23.62 -0.67
C GLN A 76 -12.66 23.19 0.09
N VAL A 77 -12.84 21.89 0.31
CA VAL A 77 -13.96 21.35 1.08
C VAL A 77 -13.63 21.31 2.59
N SER A 78 -12.42 20.87 2.92
CA SER A 78 -11.96 20.82 4.31
C SER A 78 -10.44 20.69 4.40
N SER A 79 -9.79 21.71 4.92
CA SER A 79 -8.33 21.69 5.15
C SER A 79 -7.91 20.56 6.09
N SER A 80 -8.65 20.31 7.17
CA SER A 80 -8.32 19.24 8.12
C SER A 80 -8.38 17.85 7.47
N ILE A 81 -9.45 17.55 6.72
CA ILE A 81 -9.57 16.26 6.00
C ILE A 81 -8.45 16.13 4.96
N SER A 82 -8.16 17.22 4.24
CA SER A 82 -7.07 17.23 3.27
C SER A 82 -5.73 16.90 3.91
N ILE A 83 -5.37 17.60 5.00
CA ILE A 83 -4.11 17.35 5.71
C ILE A 83 -4.03 15.88 6.18
N MET A 84 -5.07 15.37 6.84
CA MET A 84 -5.08 13.99 7.36
C MET A 84 -4.97 12.96 6.22
N LEU A 85 -5.81 13.07 5.18
CA LEU A 85 -5.82 12.15 4.05
C LEU A 85 -4.46 12.12 3.34
N PHE A 86 -3.94 13.29 2.99
CA PHE A 86 -2.70 13.34 2.23
C PHE A 86 -1.47 13.03 3.07
N SER A 87 -1.49 13.28 4.40
CA SER A 87 -0.42 12.82 5.29
C SER A 87 -0.29 11.30 5.29
N VAL A 88 -1.40 10.55 5.44
CA VAL A 88 -1.34 9.08 5.44
C VAL A 88 -0.90 8.53 4.08
N ILE A 89 -1.34 9.14 2.97
CA ILE A 89 -0.92 8.75 1.62
C ILE A 89 0.58 9.04 1.41
N VAL A 90 1.08 10.19 1.84
CA VAL A 90 2.51 10.54 1.73
C VAL A 90 3.38 9.59 2.55
N ILE A 91 2.97 9.26 3.78
CA ILE A 91 3.71 8.31 4.62
C ILE A 91 3.76 6.92 3.96
N TYR A 92 2.65 6.47 3.36
CA TYR A 92 2.64 5.22 2.60
C TYR A 92 3.54 5.29 1.35
N ALA A 93 3.42 6.35 0.56
CA ALA A 93 4.22 6.50 -0.66
C ALA A 93 5.73 6.53 -0.36
N VAL A 94 6.13 7.20 0.72
CA VAL A 94 7.55 7.23 1.13
C VAL A 94 7.96 5.92 1.79
N GLY A 95 7.26 5.48 2.84
CA GLY A 95 7.64 4.33 3.65
C GLY A 95 7.35 2.99 2.97
N GLY A 96 6.10 2.82 2.52
CA GLY A 96 5.62 1.58 1.92
C GLY A 96 6.11 1.33 0.49
N CYS A 97 6.43 2.40 -0.26
CA CYS A 97 6.83 2.28 -1.66
C CYS A 97 8.30 2.69 -1.87
N ILE A 98 8.65 3.97 -1.72
CA ILE A 98 9.98 4.47 -2.11
C ILE A 98 11.08 3.84 -1.26
N LEU A 99 10.99 3.92 0.07
CA LEU A 99 11.99 3.32 0.94
C LEU A 99 12.02 1.80 0.80
N SER A 100 10.87 1.16 0.60
CA SER A 100 10.78 -0.28 0.39
C SER A 100 11.41 -0.74 -0.92
N GLY A 101 11.36 0.08 -1.97
CA GLY A 101 12.01 -0.20 -3.24
C GLY A 101 13.52 0.06 -3.22
N ILE A 102 13.99 1.05 -2.44
CA ILE A 102 15.43 1.34 -2.30
C ILE A 102 16.11 0.36 -1.34
N PHE A 103 15.46 0.06 -0.20
CA PHE A 103 15.97 -0.83 0.83
C PHE A 103 15.20 -2.15 0.76
N SER A 104 15.70 -3.08 -0.04
CA SER A 104 15.01 -4.37 -0.25
C SER A 104 14.95 -5.19 1.05
N VAL A 105 13.91 -6.04 1.15
CA VAL A 105 13.77 -7.01 2.24
C VAL A 105 14.89 -8.05 2.16
N GLY A 106 15.41 -8.46 3.33
CA GLY A 106 16.37 -9.57 3.43
C GLY A 106 15.74 -10.94 3.15
N GLU A 107 16.53 -11.99 3.14
CA GLU A 107 16.07 -13.38 2.94
C GLU A 107 15.16 -13.86 4.08
N THR A 108 15.44 -13.37 5.27
CA THR A 108 14.63 -13.60 6.47
C THR A 108 13.91 -12.31 6.83
N LYS A 109 12.76 -12.42 7.50
CA LYS A 109 12.06 -11.25 8.04
C LYS A 109 12.78 -10.62 9.25
N SER A 110 14.02 -11.03 9.54
CA SER A 110 14.81 -10.47 10.64
C SER A 110 15.15 -9.00 10.33
N LEU A 111 14.93 -8.13 11.30
CA LEU A 111 15.28 -6.72 11.23
C LEU A 111 16.74 -6.48 11.72
N GLU A 112 17.70 -7.27 11.24
CA GLU A 112 19.08 -7.19 11.71
C GLU A 112 19.87 -6.08 11.02
N THR A 113 19.69 -5.95 9.70
CA THR A 113 20.40 -4.93 8.92
C THR A 113 19.65 -3.60 8.91
N LEU A 114 20.37 -2.50 8.69
CA LEU A 114 19.76 -1.17 8.53
C LEU A 114 18.75 -1.15 7.37
N SER A 115 19.07 -1.79 6.26
CA SER A 115 18.17 -1.93 5.11
C SER A 115 16.87 -2.63 5.50
N ALA A 116 16.95 -3.79 6.19
CA ALA A 116 15.78 -4.52 6.65
C ALA A 116 14.93 -3.71 7.65
N LYS A 117 15.58 -2.93 8.53
CA LYS A 117 14.87 -2.03 9.47
C LYS A 117 14.13 -0.92 8.74
N ILE A 118 14.79 -0.23 7.79
CA ILE A 118 14.16 0.85 7.02
C ILE A 118 12.98 0.30 6.22
N HIS A 119 13.17 -0.81 5.50
CA HIS A 119 12.10 -1.49 4.78
C HIS A 119 10.95 -1.89 5.71
N GLY A 120 11.26 -2.62 6.79
CA GLY A 120 10.26 -3.17 7.69
C GLY A 120 9.44 -2.08 8.40
N TYR A 121 10.09 -1.13 9.06
CA TYR A 121 9.38 -0.05 9.76
C TYR A 121 8.65 0.88 8.77
N GLY A 122 9.28 1.24 7.66
CA GLY A 122 8.65 2.07 6.63
C GLY A 122 7.39 1.43 6.07
N SER A 123 7.46 0.15 5.70
CA SER A 123 6.30 -0.61 5.21
C SER A 123 5.21 -0.71 6.27
N VAL A 124 5.52 -1.15 7.49
CA VAL A 124 4.52 -1.33 8.56
C VAL A 124 3.78 -0.04 8.87
N ILE A 125 4.51 1.07 9.07
CA ILE A 125 3.90 2.38 9.35
C ILE A 125 3.09 2.85 8.14
N GLY A 126 3.65 2.73 6.93
CA GLY A 126 2.97 3.12 5.71
C GLY A 126 1.66 2.38 5.51
N PHE A 127 1.66 1.06 5.58
CA PHE A 127 0.47 0.23 5.41
C PHE A 127 -0.57 0.46 6.52
N LEU A 128 -0.14 0.54 7.78
CA LEU A 128 -1.03 0.82 8.90
C LEU A 128 -1.78 2.14 8.70
N LEU A 129 -1.07 3.20 8.38
CA LEU A 129 -1.69 4.52 8.20
C LEU A 129 -2.54 4.60 6.93
N LEU A 130 -2.16 3.89 5.87
CA LEU A 130 -2.96 3.83 4.64
C LEU A 130 -4.37 3.28 4.90
N THR A 131 -4.55 2.37 5.86
CA THR A 131 -5.89 1.85 6.21
C THR A 131 -6.86 2.94 6.64
N LEU A 132 -6.37 4.11 7.07
CA LEU A 132 -7.19 5.26 7.43
C LEU A 132 -7.63 6.11 6.22
N ALA A 133 -7.01 5.91 5.04
CA ALA A 133 -7.35 6.71 3.86
C ALA A 133 -8.84 6.62 3.47
N PRO A 134 -9.48 5.42 3.42
CA PRO A 134 -10.91 5.33 3.10
C PRO A 134 -11.81 6.05 4.12
N LEU A 135 -11.42 6.12 5.41
CA LEU A 135 -12.14 6.89 6.41
C LEU A 135 -12.17 8.39 6.05
N PHE A 136 -11.01 8.97 5.72
CA PHE A 136 -10.94 10.39 5.36
C PHE A 136 -11.64 10.68 4.02
N VAL A 137 -11.58 9.75 3.07
CA VAL A 137 -12.34 9.81 1.81
C VAL A 137 -13.85 9.79 2.10
N GLY A 138 -14.31 8.94 3.01
CA GLY A 138 -15.71 8.89 3.44
C GLY A 138 -16.16 10.23 4.07
N LEU A 139 -15.36 10.78 4.98
CA LEU A 139 -15.64 12.08 5.60
C LEU A 139 -15.70 13.22 4.57
N TYR A 140 -14.84 13.18 3.55
CA TYR A 140 -14.90 14.12 2.43
C TYR A 140 -16.22 14.01 1.67
N PHE A 141 -16.64 12.79 1.30
CA PHE A 141 -17.87 12.59 0.54
C PHE A 141 -19.12 12.97 1.32
N PHE A 142 -19.16 12.77 2.63
CA PHE A 142 -20.25 13.29 3.47
C PHE A 142 -20.30 14.82 3.47
N LYS A 143 -19.15 15.49 3.47
CA LYS A 143 -19.12 16.97 3.41
C LYS A 143 -19.61 17.54 2.07
N VAL A 144 -19.40 16.81 0.97
CA VAL A 144 -19.92 17.20 -0.35
C VAL A 144 -21.31 16.62 -0.65
N SER A 145 -22.01 16.16 0.39
CA SER A 145 -23.39 15.64 0.32
C SER A 145 -23.55 14.40 -0.58
N ASN A 146 -22.47 13.64 -0.80
CA ASN A 146 -22.52 12.37 -1.51
C ASN A 146 -22.52 11.20 -0.51
N GLY A 147 -23.69 10.94 0.10
CA GLY A 147 -23.85 9.92 1.15
C GLY A 147 -23.51 8.52 0.67
N LEU A 148 -23.81 8.17 -0.59
CA LEU A 148 -23.54 6.84 -1.14
C LEU A 148 -22.02 6.56 -1.15
N LEU A 149 -21.23 7.45 -1.74
CA LEU A 149 -19.77 7.30 -1.76
C LEU A 149 -19.17 7.38 -0.36
N GLY A 150 -19.76 8.19 0.53
CA GLY A 150 -19.37 8.24 1.93
C GLY A 150 -19.52 6.88 2.63
N ILE A 151 -20.69 6.22 2.47
CA ILE A 151 -20.95 4.90 3.06
C ILE A 151 -20.04 3.84 2.45
N LEU A 152 -19.89 3.80 1.13
CA LEU A 152 -18.99 2.84 0.45
C LEU A 152 -17.55 2.99 0.96
N SER A 153 -17.06 4.22 1.13
CA SER A 153 -15.72 4.47 1.68
C SER A 153 -15.57 3.97 3.13
N LEU A 154 -16.61 4.10 3.97
CA LEU A 154 -16.59 3.54 5.32
C LEU A 154 -16.59 2.01 5.32
N ILE A 155 -17.30 1.37 4.39
CA ILE A 155 -17.26 -0.09 4.22
C ILE A 155 -15.82 -0.51 3.83
N CYS A 156 -15.20 0.17 2.87
CA CYS A 156 -13.79 -0.06 2.50
C CYS A 156 -12.84 0.14 3.70
N PHE A 157 -13.07 1.16 4.54
CA PHE A 157 -12.29 1.37 5.75
C PHE A 157 -12.37 0.18 6.71
N ILE A 158 -13.58 -0.36 6.95
CA ILE A 158 -13.75 -1.54 7.82
C ILE A 158 -13.00 -2.74 7.25
N PHE A 159 -13.12 -3.01 5.94
CA PHE A 159 -12.39 -4.10 5.29
C PHE A 159 -10.88 -3.91 5.35
N ALA A 160 -10.38 -2.70 5.10
CA ALA A 160 -8.95 -2.40 5.18
C ALA A 160 -8.38 -2.71 6.58
N ILE A 161 -9.07 -2.30 7.65
CA ILE A 161 -8.66 -2.59 9.04
C ILE A 161 -8.71 -4.10 9.32
N VAL A 162 -9.78 -4.79 8.92
CA VAL A 162 -9.94 -6.24 9.16
C VAL A 162 -8.84 -7.01 8.43
N PHE A 163 -8.61 -6.73 7.15
CA PHE A 163 -7.60 -7.44 6.37
C PHE A 163 -6.18 -7.10 6.83
N PHE A 164 -5.93 -5.86 7.23
CA PHE A 164 -4.64 -5.50 7.83
C PHE A 164 -4.40 -6.21 9.18
N ALA A 165 -5.43 -6.34 10.02
CA ALA A 165 -5.33 -7.11 11.25
C ALA A 165 -5.02 -8.60 10.98
N LEU A 166 -5.70 -9.22 10.01
CA LEU A 166 -5.41 -10.59 9.57
C LEU A 166 -3.99 -10.71 9.00
N PHE A 167 -3.53 -9.73 8.23
CA PHE A 167 -2.16 -9.66 7.74
C PHE A 167 -1.12 -9.69 8.88
N VAL A 168 -1.33 -8.88 9.93
CA VAL A 168 -0.44 -8.86 11.10
C VAL A 168 -0.52 -10.16 11.92
N MET A 169 -1.72 -10.77 11.99
CA MET A 169 -1.91 -12.05 12.69
C MET A 169 -1.27 -13.23 11.94
N ALA A 170 -1.21 -13.18 10.62
CA ALA A 170 -0.71 -14.27 9.77
C ALA A 170 0.73 -14.68 10.13
N ASP A 171 1.56 -13.76 10.60
CA ASP A 171 2.95 -14.00 10.99
C ASP A 171 3.09 -14.67 12.38
N LYS A 172 2.00 -14.80 13.14
CA LYS A 172 2.04 -15.35 14.51
C LYS A 172 2.05 -16.88 14.49
N PRO A 173 2.90 -17.53 15.32
CA PRO A 173 3.01 -19.00 15.38
C PRO A 173 1.68 -19.72 15.64
N ASN A 174 0.79 -19.09 16.43
CA ASN A 174 -0.50 -19.66 16.83
C ASN A 174 -1.48 -19.88 15.65
N TYR A 175 -1.24 -19.23 14.51
CA TYR A 175 -2.13 -19.33 13.33
C TYR A 175 -1.55 -20.20 12.22
N ARG A 176 -0.38 -20.83 12.43
CA ARG A 176 0.23 -21.74 11.46
C ARG A 176 -0.74 -22.88 11.10
N GLY A 177 -0.86 -23.16 9.81
CA GLY A 177 -1.75 -24.20 9.30
C GLY A 177 -3.23 -23.80 9.20
N THR A 178 -3.58 -22.58 9.58
CA THR A 178 -4.94 -22.04 9.40
C THR A 178 -4.99 -21.07 8.21
N ILE A 179 -6.21 -20.72 7.77
CA ILE A 179 -6.44 -19.71 6.72
C ILE A 179 -5.85 -18.34 7.11
N ILE A 180 -5.75 -18.04 8.42
CA ILE A 180 -5.16 -16.77 8.91
C ILE A 180 -3.70 -16.65 8.48
N ALA A 181 -2.97 -17.77 8.34
CA ALA A 181 -1.58 -17.76 7.87
C ALA A 181 -1.38 -17.35 6.40
N PHE A 182 -2.45 -17.00 5.67
CA PHE A 182 -2.35 -16.53 4.29
C PHE A 182 -1.96 -15.04 4.21
N GLU A 183 -0.76 -14.74 4.71
CA GLU A 183 -0.22 -13.39 4.82
C GLU A 183 -0.28 -12.59 3.50
N GLY A 184 0.12 -13.22 2.40
CA GLY A 184 0.11 -12.59 1.08
C GLY A 184 -1.29 -12.27 0.57
N LEU A 185 -2.30 -13.09 0.93
CA LEU A 185 -3.70 -12.83 0.61
C LEU A 185 -4.20 -11.58 1.37
N TRP A 186 -3.97 -11.54 2.68
CA TRP A 186 -4.47 -10.44 3.51
C TRP A 186 -3.80 -9.12 3.18
N GLN A 187 -2.49 -9.14 2.84
CA GLN A 187 -1.79 -7.95 2.36
C GLN A 187 -2.47 -7.37 1.11
N ARG A 188 -2.78 -8.20 0.11
CA ARG A 188 -3.42 -7.76 -1.14
C ARG A 188 -4.82 -7.23 -0.93
N LEU A 189 -5.61 -7.93 -0.11
CA LEU A 189 -6.98 -7.52 0.21
C LEU A 189 -7.02 -6.22 1.00
N SER A 190 -6.01 -5.93 1.83
CA SER A 190 -5.93 -4.65 2.55
C SER A 190 -5.58 -3.45 1.65
N LEU A 191 -5.11 -3.70 0.42
CA LEU A 191 -4.76 -2.67 -0.57
C LEU A 191 -5.87 -2.44 -1.62
N LEU A 192 -6.87 -3.32 -1.69
CA LEU A 192 -8.03 -3.17 -2.58
C LEU A 192 -9.03 -2.13 -2.05
#